data_26d90906539c3f11d7113ae0718edb50
#
_entry.id   26d90906539c3f11d7113ae0718edb50
#
_cell.length_a   1.000
_cell.length_b   1.000
_cell.length_c   1.000
_cell.angle_alpha   90.00
_cell.angle_beta   90.00
_cell.angle_gamma   90.00
#
_symmetry.space_group_name_H-M   'P 1'
#
loop_
_entity.id
_entity.type
_entity.pdbx_description
1 polymer ?
#
loop_
_entity_poly.entity_id
_entity_poly.type
_entity_poly.pdbx_seq_one_letter_code
_entity_poly.pdbx_strand_id
1 'polypeptide(L)'
;YQTRSQGGIFMKSEALAKEILRLVGPAANICKAANCMTRLRLELKEQMPDLTQKIQALDGVLGTHTSGRELQIILGPGRAASVTACFKELLEQEAAATTTEMPSADTAAGSDAADAPSVRQAAQNSAVGDGKALHEAIRKRNATPAKLFLKRIANIFIPLIPAFIACGIITGLLNVALKTFPALAATPYAALLGLMGNAVFFGMNILVGVNAAKEFGGSPMLGGTLAVILSHPGLAAISLDGFSFVPGRGGIIAVLLVTALAAWLEKKLHRHVPEMLDLFLTPLLVLLIAGLAALFILQPLGGILSEWVGQAA
;
A
#
# COMPACT_ATOMS: atom_id res chain seq x y z
N TYR A 1 -19.19 -2.81 -23.27
CA TYR A 1 -19.11 -1.32 -23.20
C TYR A 1 -18.06 -0.79 -22.22
N GLN A 2 -17.49 -1.65 -21.35
CA GLN A 2 -16.48 -1.23 -20.36
C GLN A 2 -15.02 -1.32 -20.82
N THR A 3 -14.74 -2.03 -21.89
CA THR A 3 -13.36 -2.22 -22.39
C THR A 3 -12.79 -1.03 -23.17
N ARG A 4 -13.64 -0.13 -23.70
CA ARG A 4 -13.19 1.05 -24.44
C ARG A 4 -12.68 2.22 -23.58
N SER A 5 -13.13 2.32 -22.33
CA SER A 5 -12.74 3.43 -21.44
C SER A 5 -11.37 3.19 -20.75
N GLN A 6 -11.03 1.95 -20.45
CA GLN A 6 -9.73 1.62 -19.84
C GLN A 6 -8.56 1.72 -20.84
N GLY A 7 -8.78 1.34 -22.09
CA GLY A 7 -7.77 1.50 -23.14
C GLY A 7 -7.40 2.95 -23.45
N GLY A 8 -8.39 3.87 -23.38
CA GLY A 8 -8.15 5.29 -23.63
C GLY A 8 -7.37 6.00 -22.53
N ILE A 9 -7.57 5.61 -21.27
CA ILE A 9 -6.82 6.15 -20.13
C ILE A 9 -5.38 5.61 -20.12
N PHE A 10 -5.19 4.34 -20.45
CA PHE A 10 -3.88 3.70 -20.51
C PHE A 10 -3.03 4.28 -21.64
N MET A 11 -3.58 4.44 -22.85
CA MET A 11 -2.88 5.06 -23.97
C MET A 11 -2.50 6.52 -23.70
N LYS A 12 -3.35 7.31 -23.05
CA LYS A 12 -3.00 8.68 -22.65
C LYS A 12 -1.89 8.72 -21.61
N SER A 13 -1.84 7.80 -20.66
CA SER A 13 -0.79 7.72 -19.64
C SER A 13 0.56 7.29 -20.21
N GLU A 14 0.57 6.36 -21.16
CA GLU A 14 1.78 5.94 -21.87
C GLU A 14 2.34 7.05 -22.76
N ALA A 15 1.48 7.73 -23.52
CA ALA A 15 1.90 8.85 -24.36
C ALA A 15 2.51 9.99 -23.51
N LEU A 16 1.89 10.31 -22.37
CA LEU A 16 2.40 11.31 -21.46
C LEU A 16 3.74 10.87 -20.83
N ALA A 17 3.89 9.60 -20.47
CA ALA A 17 5.13 9.06 -19.93
C ALA A 17 6.28 9.15 -20.95
N LYS A 18 6.02 8.84 -22.23
CA LYS A 18 6.99 8.98 -23.34
C LYS A 18 7.42 10.43 -23.54
N GLU A 19 6.48 11.36 -23.54
CA GLU A 19 6.80 12.80 -23.70
C GLU A 19 7.59 13.33 -22.49
N ILE A 20 7.25 12.94 -21.27
CA ILE A 20 8.04 13.30 -20.08
C ILE A 20 9.46 12.73 -20.20
N LEU A 21 9.62 11.47 -20.59
CA LEU A 21 10.94 10.84 -20.76
C LEU A 21 11.78 11.56 -21.81
N ARG A 22 11.16 11.90 -22.95
CA ARG A 22 11.82 12.65 -24.02
C ARG A 22 12.34 14.02 -23.56
N LEU A 23 11.59 14.72 -22.71
CA LEU A 23 11.96 16.03 -22.20
C LEU A 23 13.01 15.98 -21.09
N VAL A 24 12.94 14.95 -20.23
CA VAL A 24 13.87 14.76 -19.10
C VAL A 24 15.25 14.26 -19.58
N GLY A 25 15.30 13.70 -20.80
CA GLY A 25 16.54 13.18 -21.39
C GLY A 25 16.74 11.68 -21.12
N PRO A 26 17.94 11.15 -21.47
CA PRO A 26 18.21 9.72 -21.43
C PRO A 26 18.07 9.13 -20.03
N ALA A 27 17.77 7.83 -19.95
CA ALA A 27 17.62 7.09 -18.70
C ALA A 27 18.82 7.28 -17.74
N ALA A 28 20.01 7.50 -18.28
CA ALA A 28 21.23 7.78 -17.51
C ALA A 28 21.17 9.08 -16.66
N ASN A 29 20.31 10.03 -17.02
CA ASN A 29 20.09 11.28 -16.25
C ASN A 29 19.14 11.08 -15.07
N ILE A 30 18.38 9.99 -15.04
CA ILE A 30 17.34 9.74 -14.03
C ILE A 30 17.91 8.84 -12.94
N CYS A 31 18.12 9.40 -11.74
CA CYS A 31 18.60 8.65 -10.58
C CYS A 31 17.49 7.83 -9.93
N LYS A 32 16.26 8.36 -9.92
CA LYS A 32 15.12 7.73 -9.25
C LYS A 32 13.79 8.23 -9.81
N ALA A 33 12.86 7.30 -10.01
CA ALA A 33 11.46 7.61 -10.33
C ALA A 33 10.56 7.00 -9.24
N ALA A 34 9.73 7.83 -8.63
CA ALA A 34 8.77 7.43 -7.60
C ALA A 34 7.47 8.20 -7.76
N ASN A 35 6.37 7.69 -7.21
CA ASN A 35 5.10 8.40 -7.19
C ASN A 35 4.59 8.60 -5.75
N CYS A 36 3.83 9.67 -5.58
CA CYS A 36 2.93 9.90 -4.47
C CYS A 36 1.49 9.85 -5.00
N MET A 37 0.48 10.05 -4.15
CA MET A 37 -0.94 9.96 -4.57
C MET A 37 -1.28 10.80 -5.80
N THR A 38 -0.65 11.96 -5.97
CA THR A 38 -0.97 12.92 -7.04
C THR A 38 0.22 13.34 -7.90
N ARG A 39 1.45 12.89 -7.60
CA ARG A 39 2.68 13.42 -8.21
C ARG A 39 3.61 12.31 -8.66
N LEU A 40 4.21 12.47 -9.84
CA LEU A 40 5.41 11.76 -10.26
C LEU A 40 6.63 12.55 -9.76
N ARG A 41 7.56 11.89 -9.09
CA ARG A 41 8.79 12.47 -8.56
C ARG A 41 9.98 11.85 -9.28
N LEU A 42 10.78 12.69 -9.90
CA LEU A 42 11.99 12.31 -10.61
C LEU A 42 13.19 12.97 -9.92
N GLU A 43 14.21 12.19 -9.61
CA GLU A 43 15.50 12.69 -9.14
C GLU A 43 16.47 12.66 -10.34
N LEU A 44 16.94 13.85 -10.75
CA LEU A 44 17.77 14.03 -11.94
C LEU A 44 19.21 14.32 -11.54
N LYS A 45 20.17 13.84 -12.35
CA LYS A 45 21.60 14.19 -12.17
C LYS A 45 21.84 15.64 -12.53
N GLU A 46 21.30 16.06 -13.68
CA GLU A 46 21.39 17.41 -14.20
C GLU A 46 20.01 17.93 -14.54
N GLN A 47 19.74 19.18 -14.18
CA GLN A 47 18.51 19.87 -14.57
C GLN A 47 18.78 20.74 -15.78
N MET A 48 17.96 20.58 -16.81
CA MET A 48 18.00 21.45 -17.98
C MET A 48 17.25 22.77 -17.68
N PRO A 49 17.78 23.92 -18.08
CA PRO A 49 17.01 25.15 -18.05
C PRO A 49 15.73 24.94 -18.89
N ASP A 50 14.61 25.51 -18.46
CA ASP A 50 13.28 25.44 -19.09
C ASP A 50 12.55 24.09 -19.05
N LEU A 51 13.14 23.03 -18.44
CA LEU A 51 12.51 21.71 -18.33
C LEU A 51 11.14 21.81 -17.64
N THR A 52 11.06 22.57 -16.58
CA THR A 52 9.84 22.77 -15.79
C THR A 52 8.71 23.38 -16.62
N GLN A 53 9.01 24.38 -17.42
CA GLN A 53 8.03 25.04 -18.30
C GLN A 53 7.55 24.11 -19.43
N LYS A 54 8.48 23.39 -20.05
CA LYS A 54 8.15 22.42 -21.11
C LYS A 54 7.26 21.29 -20.62
N ILE A 55 7.54 20.77 -19.43
CA ILE A 55 6.71 19.72 -18.83
C ILE A 55 5.35 20.25 -18.39
N GLN A 56 5.30 21.48 -17.87
CA GLN A 56 4.03 22.10 -17.48
C GLN A 56 3.11 22.38 -18.66
N ALA A 57 3.64 22.54 -19.87
CA ALA A 57 2.87 22.73 -21.10
C ALA A 57 2.25 21.43 -21.64
N LEU A 58 2.60 20.28 -21.10
CA LEU A 58 2.05 18.99 -21.56
C LEU A 58 0.60 18.81 -21.11
N ASP A 59 -0.24 18.31 -22.04
CA ASP A 59 -1.64 18.00 -21.73
C ASP A 59 -1.73 16.90 -20.68
N GLY A 60 -2.37 17.23 -19.57
CA GLY A 60 -2.56 16.35 -18.44
C GLY A 60 -1.57 16.54 -17.29
N VAL A 61 -0.68 17.51 -17.36
CA VAL A 61 0.13 18.00 -16.25
C VAL A 61 -0.60 19.17 -15.59
N LEU A 62 -0.91 19.05 -14.31
CA LEU A 62 -1.59 20.09 -13.52
C LEU A 62 -0.63 21.15 -12.97
N GLY A 63 0.65 20.83 -12.90
CA GLY A 63 1.68 21.72 -12.42
C GLY A 63 3.00 20.99 -12.22
N THR A 64 4.06 21.75 -12.03
CA THR A 64 5.41 21.26 -11.78
C THR A 64 6.02 21.99 -10.60
N HIS A 65 6.84 21.29 -9.82
CA HIS A 65 7.61 21.88 -8.73
C HIS A 65 9.01 21.28 -8.70
N THR A 66 10.00 22.14 -8.54
CA THR A 66 11.41 21.75 -8.52
C THR A 66 12.02 22.09 -7.16
N SER A 67 12.73 21.15 -6.57
CA SER A 67 13.46 21.35 -5.33
C SER A 67 14.83 20.68 -5.44
N GLY A 68 15.89 21.47 -5.65
CA GLY A 68 17.23 20.95 -5.90
C GLY A 68 17.25 20.03 -7.13
N ARG A 69 17.63 18.77 -6.96
CA ARG A 69 17.65 17.76 -8.04
C ARG A 69 16.32 17.03 -8.23
N GLU A 70 15.33 17.30 -7.40
CA GLU A 70 14.03 16.65 -7.47
C GLU A 70 13.05 17.47 -8.31
N LEU A 71 12.51 16.86 -9.36
CA LEU A 71 11.43 17.37 -10.18
C LEU A 71 10.14 16.64 -9.79
N GLN A 72 9.12 17.38 -9.38
CA GLN A 72 7.79 16.87 -9.04
C GLN A 72 6.80 17.32 -10.12
N ILE A 73 6.13 16.36 -10.75
CA ILE A 73 5.12 16.60 -11.78
C ILE A 73 3.75 16.24 -11.19
N ILE A 74 2.86 17.20 -11.08
CA ILE A 74 1.54 17.04 -10.50
C ILE A 74 0.58 16.54 -11.59
N LEU A 75 0.06 15.33 -11.42
CA LEU A 75 -0.78 14.65 -12.41
C LEU A 75 -2.21 14.38 -11.91
N GLY A 76 -2.45 14.59 -10.60
CA GLY A 76 -3.70 14.28 -9.95
C GLY A 76 -3.84 12.84 -9.46
N PRO A 77 -4.89 12.55 -8.66
CA PRO A 77 -5.12 11.24 -8.05
C PRO A 77 -5.38 10.17 -9.12
N GLY A 78 -4.78 8.98 -8.94
CA GLY A 78 -4.90 7.85 -9.86
C GLY A 78 -3.98 7.94 -11.10
N ARG A 79 -3.87 9.11 -11.70
CA ARG A 79 -3.06 9.35 -12.90
C ARG A 79 -1.56 9.27 -12.62
N ALA A 80 -1.12 9.76 -11.47
CA ALA A 80 0.29 9.70 -11.07
C ALA A 80 0.80 8.26 -10.99
N ALA A 81 0.01 7.31 -10.49
CA ALA A 81 0.38 5.91 -10.40
C ALA A 81 0.53 5.27 -11.79
N SER A 82 -0.47 5.48 -12.68
CA SER A 82 -0.47 4.91 -14.03
C SER A 82 0.68 5.45 -14.89
N VAL A 83 0.91 6.77 -14.86
CA VAL A 83 2.01 7.40 -15.62
C VAL A 83 3.37 6.95 -15.08
N THR A 84 3.52 6.80 -13.75
CA THR A 84 4.79 6.32 -13.16
C THR A 84 5.07 4.86 -13.51
N ALA A 85 4.06 4.00 -13.59
CA ALA A 85 4.21 2.61 -14.01
C ALA A 85 4.75 2.54 -15.45
N CYS A 86 4.08 3.21 -16.40
CA CYS A 86 4.52 3.29 -17.79
C CYS A 86 5.92 3.93 -17.93
N PHE A 87 6.20 4.95 -17.14
CA PHE A 87 7.50 5.62 -17.15
C PHE A 87 8.64 4.69 -16.71
N LYS A 88 8.42 3.86 -15.70
CA LYS A 88 9.41 2.87 -15.24
C LYS A 88 9.64 1.78 -16.26
N GLU A 89 8.58 1.28 -16.90
CA GLU A 89 8.69 0.29 -17.99
C GLU A 89 9.51 0.83 -19.16
N LEU A 90 9.33 2.10 -19.53
CA LEU A 90 10.11 2.76 -20.57
C LEU A 90 11.59 2.92 -20.18
N LEU A 91 11.88 3.26 -18.92
CA LEU A 91 13.25 3.32 -18.41
C LEU A 91 13.96 1.97 -18.45
N GLU A 92 13.27 0.89 -18.10
CA GLU A 92 13.81 -0.47 -18.16
C GLU A 92 14.09 -0.89 -19.60
N GLN A 93 13.23 -0.51 -20.55
CA GLN A 93 13.43 -0.77 -21.99
C GLN A 93 14.63 0.00 -22.55
N GLU A 94 14.80 1.28 -22.21
CA GLU A 94 15.99 2.06 -22.62
C GLU A 94 17.27 1.53 -21.99
N ALA A 95 17.25 1.13 -20.72
CA ALA A 95 18.41 0.54 -20.03
C ALA A 95 18.82 -0.80 -20.68
N ALA A 96 17.86 -1.64 -21.07
CA ALA A 96 18.11 -2.90 -21.76
C ALA A 96 18.69 -2.69 -23.18
N ALA A 97 18.24 -1.67 -23.90
CA ALA A 97 18.75 -1.33 -25.23
C ALA A 97 20.21 -0.84 -25.21
N THR A 98 20.61 -0.14 -24.14
CA THR A 98 21.95 0.41 -24.00
C THR A 98 23.00 -0.66 -23.59
N THR A 99 22.56 -1.81 -23.07
CA THR A 99 23.47 -2.89 -22.64
C THR A 99 23.94 -3.80 -23.81
N THR A 100 23.37 -3.64 -25.01
CA THR A 100 23.69 -4.50 -26.16
C THR A 100 24.82 -3.96 -27.05
N GLU A 101 25.37 -2.77 -26.77
CA GLU A 101 26.49 -2.21 -27.54
C GLU A 101 27.66 -1.80 -26.64
N MET A 102 28.48 -2.78 -26.23
CA MET A 102 29.89 -2.55 -25.90
C MET A 102 30.73 -3.79 -26.22
N PRO A 103 31.73 -3.68 -27.10
CA PRO A 103 32.71 -4.72 -27.32
C PRO A 103 33.74 -4.75 -26.19
N SER A 104 34.09 -5.95 -25.79
CA SER A 104 35.19 -6.28 -24.88
C SER A 104 36.53 -5.79 -25.45
N ALA A 105 37.33 -5.14 -24.60
CA ALA A 105 38.78 -5.06 -24.79
C ALA A 105 39.47 -5.11 -23.41
N ASP A 106 40.30 -6.12 -23.32
CA ASP A 106 41.24 -6.45 -22.28
C ASP A 106 42.31 -5.34 -21.98
N THR A 107 42.85 -5.34 -20.79
CA THR A 107 44.25 -5.45 -20.47
C THR A 107 44.70 -4.57 -19.28
N ALA A 108 45.05 -5.24 -18.23
CA ALA A 108 46.28 -5.24 -17.43
C ALA A 108 46.84 -3.95 -16.74
N ALA A 109 46.98 -4.12 -15.44
CA ALA A 109 48.16 -3.90 -14.59
C ALA A 109 48.72 -2.49 -14.32
N GLY A 110 48.93 -2.22 -13.05
CA GLY A 110 50.14 -1.52 -12.61
C GLY A 110 49.99 -0.45 -11.54
N SER A 111 50.22 -0.86 -10.31
CA SER A 111 51.08 -0.24 -9.27
C SER A 111 50.90 1.22 -8.78
N ASP A 112 50.76 1.28 -7.47
CA ASP A 112 51.40 2.16 -6.49
C ASP A 112 51.56 3.68 -6.72
N ALA A 113 51.00 4.47 -5.84
CA ALA A 113 51.74 5.27 -4.84
C ALA A 113 50.81 6.26 -4.11
N ALA A 114 51.09 6.40 -2.84
CA ALA A 114 50.53 7.32 -1.88
C ALA A 114 50.63 8.79 -2.31
N ASP A 115 49.57 9.58 -2.04
CA ASP A 115 49.80 10.88 -1.40
C ASP A 115 48.55 11.43 -0.72
N ALA A 116 48.76 12.23 0.30
CA ALA A 116 47.83 12.72 1.28
C ALA A 116 46.78 13.70 0.71
N PRO A 117 45.55 13.72 1.23
CA PRO A 117 44.50 14.65 0.75
C PRO A 117 44.75 16.05 1.29
N SER A 118 44.85 17.01 0.37
CA SER A 118 44.96 18.44 0.65
C SER A 118 43.71 18.97 1.35
N VAL A 119 43.92 19.80 2.37
CA VAL A 119 42.93 20.47 3.25
C VAL A 119 41.85 21.28 2.53
N ARG A 120 41.97 21.48 1.23
CA ARG A 120 40.93 22.20 0.40
C ARG A 120 39.73 21.36 -0.03
N GLN A 121 39.80 20.04 -0.02
CA GLN A 121 38.65 19.18 -0.35
C GLN A 121 37.71 18.93 0.85
N ALA A 122 38.20 19.12 2.08
CA ALA A 122 37.41 18.95 3.29
C ALA A 122 36.39 20.12 3.52
N ALA A 123 36.69 21.33 2.99
CA ALA A 123 35.85 22.52 3.19
C ALA A 123 34.67 22.63 2.19
N GLN A 124 34.72 21.93 1.06
CA GLN A 124 33.63 21.95 0.06
C GLN A 124 32.60 20.86 0.26
N ASN A 125 32.88 19.81 1.06
CA ASN A 125 31.95 18.74 1.38
C ASN A 125 31.06 19.02 2.60
N SER A 126 31.26 20.15 3.30
CA SER A 126 30.54 20.44 4.55
C SER A 126 29.28 21.30 4.38
N ALA A 127 28.96 21.81 3.20
CA ALA A 127 27.91 22.81 3.06
C ALA A 127 26.62 22.41 2.32
N VAL A 128 26.60 21.30 1.58
CA VAL A 128 25.37 20.86 0.88
C VAL A 128 25.35 19.34 0.75
N GLY A 129 24.83 18.63 1.74
CA GLY A 129 24.68 17.20 1.50
C GLY A 129 24.08 16.30 2.59
N ASP A 130 23.98 16.75 3.83
CA ASP A 130 23.59 15.84 4.93
C ASP A 130 22.09 15.71 5.19
N GLY A 131 21.22 16.31 4.38
CA GLY A 131 19.79 16.16 4.50
C GLY A 131 19.33 14.70 4.36
N LYS A 132 19.92 13.91 3.47
CA LYS A 132 19.56 12.48 3.29
C LYS A 132 20.11 11.64 4.44
N ALA A 133 21.37 11.81 4.82
CA ALA A 133 21.99 11.11 5.94
C ALA A 133 21.31 11.48 7.26
N LEU A 134 20.99 12.76 7.46
CA LEU A 134 20.23 13.23 8.60
C LEU A 134 18.79 12.71 8.60
N HIS A 135 18.09 12.69 7.47
CA HIS A 135 16.78 12.09 7.32
C HIS A 135 16.81 10.57 7.53
N GLU A 136 17.82 9.87 7.06
CA GLU A 136 17.99 8.43 7.33
C GLU A 136 18.39 8.16 8.78
N ALA A 137 19.23 8.98 9.38
CA ALA A 137 19.59 8.88 10.80
C ALA A 137 18.38 9.21 11.69
N ILE A 138 17.60 10.24 11.39
CA ILE A 138 16.35 10.57 12.06
C ILE A 138 15.32 9.44 11.87
N ARG A 139 15.23 8.86 10.68
CA ARG A 139 14.34 7.75 10.36
C ARG A 139 14.74 6.47 11.09
N LYS A 140 16.04 6.16 11.18
CA LYS A 140 16.57 5.03 11.99
C LYS A 140 16.40 5.29 13.48
N ARG A 141 16.69 6.49 13.95
CA ARG A 141 16.54 6.88 15.37
C ARG A 141 15.06 6.96 15.81
N ASN A 142 14.16 7.25 14.87
CA ASN A 142 12.72 7.31 15.09
C ASN A 142 11.98 6.00 14.79
N ALA A 143 12.67 4.92 14.42
CA ALA A 143 12.11 3.59 14.21
C ALA A 143 11.89 2.86 15.55
N THR A 144 11.15 3.47 16.46
CA THR A 144 10.67 2.80 17.67
C THR A 144 9.74 1.65 17.26
N PRO A 145 9.80 0.46 17.87
CA PRO A 145 8.93 -0.67 17.55
C PRO A 145 7.44 -0.30 17.55
N ALA A 146 7.03 0.61 18.43
CA ALA A 146 5.66 1.15 18.44
C ALA A 146 5.30 1.92 17.14
N LYS A 147 6.21 2.73 16.60
CA LYS A 147 5.97 3.46 15.34
C LYS A 147 5.90 2.52 14.13
N LEU A 148 6.71 1.45 14.13
CA LEU A 148 6.65 0.42 13.09
C LEU A 148 5.33 -0.35 13.15
N PHE A 149 4.85 -0.66 14.36
CA PHE A 149 3.55 -1.28 14.58
C PHE A 149 2.41 -0.38 14.09
N LEU A 150 2.38 0.89 14.52
CA LEU A 150 1.40 1.89 14.05
C LEU A 150 1.41 2.05 12.53
N LYS A 151 2.60 2.04 11.90
CA LYS A 151 2.72 2.10 10.45
C LYS A 151 2.08 0.88 9.77
N ARG A 152 2.28 -0.33 10.31
CA ARG A 152 1.62 -1.55 9.79
C ARG A 152 0.11 -1.46 9.93
N ILE A 153 -0.38 -1.01 11.08
CA ILE A 153 -1.81 -0.78 11.27
C ILE A 153 -2.33 0.22 10.22
N ALA A 154 -1.67 1.35 10.05
CA ALA A 154 -2.05 2.32 9.02
C ALA A 154 -2.11 1.71 7.61
N ASN A 155 -1.11 0.91 7.22
CA ASN A 155 -1.08 0.24 5.93
C ASN A 155 -2.27 -0.72 5.71
N ILE A 156 -2.81 -1.33 6.78
CA ILE A 156 -4.00 -2.19 6.72
C ILE A 156 -5.25 -1.35 6.42
N PHE A 157 -5.36 -0.15 6.99
CA PHE A 157 -6.55 0.69 6.89
C PHE A 157 -6.55 1.64 5.67
N ILE A 158 -5.38 2.07 5.17
CA ILE A 158 -5.28 2.98 4.02
C ILE A 158 -6.06 2.48 2.79
N PRO A 159 -6.01 1.19 2.40
CA PRO A 159 -6.78 0.70 1.26
C PRO A 159 -8.31 0.77 1.45
N LEU A 160 -8.79 0.87 2.68
CA LEU A 160 -10.20 0.93 3.01
C LEU A 160 -10.77 2.36 2.91
N ILE A 161 -9.92 3.40 2.93
CA ILE A 161 -10.33 4.81 2.95
C ILE A 161 -11.31 5.15 1.81
N PRO A 162 -11.09 4.75 0.54
CA PRO A 162 -12.04 5.07 -0.53
C PRO A 162 -13.44 4.48 -0.29
N ALA A 163 -13.52 3.27 0.27
CA ALA A 163 -14.78 2.63 0.60
C ALA A 163 -15.50 3.35 1.75
N PHE A 164 -14.78 3.78 2.79
CA PHE A 164 -15.32 4.58 3.87
C PHE A 164 -15.88 5.92 3.38
N ILE A 165 -15.14 6.60 2.49
CA ILE A 165 -15.59 7.87 1.91
C ILE A 165 -16.88 7.66 1.11
N ALA A 166 -16.92 6.65 0.24
CA ALA A 166 -18.10 6.36 -0.58
C ALA A 166 -19.33 6.03 0.29
N CYS A 167 -19.20 5.13 1.25
CA CYS A 167 -20.27 4.75 2.17
C CYS A 167 -20.70 5.95 3.04
N GLY A 168 -19.76 6.76 3.51
CA GLY A 168 -20.03 7.95 4.30
C GLY A 168 -20.82 9.01 3.51
N ILE A 169 -20.48 9.23 2.25
CA ILE A 169 -21.23 10.15 1.37
C ILE A 169 -22.65 9.65 1.16
N ILE A 170 -22.83 8.35 0.85
CA ILE A 170 -24.19 7.76 0.67
C ILE A 170 -25.01 7.94 1.93
N THR A 171 -24.46 7.60 3.10
CA THR A 171 -25.14 7.73 4.38
C THR A 171 -25.45 9.19 4.71
N GLY A 172 -24.51 10.10 4.45
CA GLY A 172 -24.70 11.54 4.69
C GLY A 172 -25.83 12.12 3.82
N LEU A 173 -25.82 11.82 2.52
CA LEU A 173 -26.85 12.27 1.61
C LEU A 173 -28.23 11.67 1.97
N LEU A 174 -28.28 10.39 2.32
CA LEU A 174 -29.50 9.74 2.77
C LEU A 174 -30.06 10.41 4.01
N ASN A 175 -29.22 10.70 5.01
CA ASN A 175 -29.66 11.36 6.24
C ASN A 175 -30.22 12.77 5.99
N VAL A 176 -29.61 13.54 5.08
CA VAL A 176 -30.15 14.85 4.66
C VAL A 176 -31.51 14.69 3.95
N ALA A 177 -31.61 13.72 3.03
CA ALA A 177 -32.85 13.44 2.32
C ALA A 177 -34.00 13.02 3.26
N LEU A 178 -33.71 12.16 4.24
CA LEU A 178 -34.69 11.71 5.23
C LEU A 178 -35.16 12.84 6.16
N LYS A 179 -34.28 13.79 6.50
CA LYS A 179 -34.68 14.98 7.27
C LYS A 179 -35.56 15.93 6.46
N THR A 180 -35.26 16.07 5.17
CA THR A 180 -36.01 16.98 4.28
C THR A 180 -37.38 16.38 3.85
N PHE A 181 -37.38 15.07 3.59
CA PHE A 181 -38.54 14.30 3.13
C PHE A 181 -38.78 13.07 4.00
N PRO A 182 -39.41 13.19 5.18
CA PRO A 182 -39.60 12.08 6.13
C PRO A 182 -40.35 10.88 5.53
N ALA A 183 -41.23 11.11 4.55
CA ALA A 183 -41.99 10.06 3.84
C ALA A 183 -41.06 9.08 3.10
N LEU A 184 -39.82 9.50 2.75
CA LEU A 184 -38.86 8.67 2.09
C LEU A 184 -38.40 7.49 2.98
N ALA A 185 -38.44 7.64 4.30
CA ALA A 185 -38.05 6.60 5.26
C ALA A 185 -38.84 5.30 5.13
N ALA A 186 -40.13 5.41 4.70
CA ALA A 186 -40.99 4.25 4.48
C ALA A 186 -40.74 3.56 3.13
N THR A 187 -39.88 4.09 2.30
CA THR A 187 -39.63 3.53 0.96
C THR A 187 -38.53 2.48 0.96
N PRO A 188 -38.62 1.44 0.11
CA PRO A 188 -37.55 0.44 -0.03
C PRO A 188 -36.26 1.05 -0.58
N TYR A 189 -36.31 2.18 -1.27
CA TYR A 189 -35.11 2.87 -1.78
C TYR A 189 -34.23 3.44 -0.64
N ALA A 190 -34.86 3.97 0.41
CA ALA A 190 -34.13 4.44 1.59
C ALA A 190 -33.44 3.28 2.32
N ALA A 191 -34.10 2.13 2.42
CA ALA A 191 -33.49 0.92 2.99
C ALA A 191 -32.30 0.41 2.16
N LEU A 192 -32.43 0.38 0.82
CA LEU A 192 -31.35 0.00 -0.07
C LEU A 192 -30.13 0.94 0.05
N LEU A 193 -30.35 2.26 0.03
CA LEU A 193 -29.28 3.24 0.22
C LEU A 193 -28.64 3.12 1.59
N GLY A 194 -29.44 2.84 2.63
CA GLY A 194 -28.93 2.57 3.98
C GLY A 194 -28.03 1.34 4.05
N LEU A 195 -28.40 0.25 3.38
CA LEU A 195 -27.55 -0.94 3.25
C LEU A 195 -26.23 -0.62 2.52
N MET A 196 -26.28 0.10 1.40
CA MET A 196 -25.09 0.51 0.66
C MET A 196 -24.17 1.43 1.48
N GLY A 197 -24.77 2.38 2.21
CA GLY A 197 -24.03 3.29 3.07
C GLY A 197 -23.38 2.61 4.29
N ASN A 198 -23.95 1.49 4.75
CA ASN A 198 -23.42 0.73 5.89
C ASN A 198 -22.54 -0.46 5.49
N ALA A 199 -22.38 -0.75 4.21
CA ALA A 199 -21.75 -1.97 3.70
C ALA A 199 -20.29 -2.13 4.18
N VAL A 200 -19.51 -1.04 4.22
CA VAL A 200 -18.10 -1.08 4.66
C VAL A 200 -17.97 -1.43 6.14
N PHE A 201 -18.90 -0.95 6.97
CA PHE A 201 -18.90 -1.24 8.42
C PHE A 201 -19.32 -2.68 8.68
N PHE A 202 -20.32 -3.17 7.95
CA PHE A 202 -20.75 -4.57 8.02
C PHE A 202 -19.64 -5.54 7.61
N GLY A 203 -18.95 -5.24 6.51
CA GLY A 203 -17.85 -6.06 5.98
C GLY A 203 -16.48 -5.77 6.60
N MET A 204 -16.38 -4.89 7.59
CA MET A 204 -15.09 -4.35 8.06
C MET A 204 -14.12 -5.42 8.53
N ASN A 205 -14.58 -6.42 9.29
CA ASN A 205 -13.74 -7.52 9.76
C ASN A 205 -13.11 -8.28 8.60
N ILE A 206 -13.87 -8.55 7.54
CA ILE A 206 -13.40 -9.28 6.36
C ILE A 206 -12.37 -8.44 5.60
N LEU A 207 -12.67 -7.17 5.36
CA LEU A 207 -11.78 -6.25 4.64
C LEU A 207 -10.46 -6.04 5.39
N VAL A 208 -10.53 -5.89 6.71
CA VAL A 208 -9.35 -5.81 7.57
C VAL A 208 -8.57 -7.11 7.56
N GLY A 209 -9.24 -8.28 7.64
CA GLY A 209 -8.59 -9.59 7.58
C GLY A 209 -7.79 -9.81 6.30
N VAL A 210 -8.36 -9.45 5.14
CA VAL A 210 -7.68 -9.51 3.83
C VAL A 210 -6.43 -8.64 3.80
N ASN A 211 -6.56 -7.37 4.23
CA ASN A 211 -5.45 -6.43 4.19
C ASN A 211 -4.38 -6.72 5.25
N ALA A 212 -4.79 -7.17 6.44
CA ALA A 212 -3.87 -7.57 7.51
C ALA A 212 -3.02 -8.78 7.10
N ALA A 213 -3.63 -9.81 6.49
CA ALA A 213 -2.90 -10.95 6.00
C ALA A 213 -1.85 -10.54 4.93
N LYS A 214 -2.23 -9.65 4.01
CA LYS A 214 -1.32 -9.08 3.01
C LYS A 214 -0.16 -8.31 3.66
N GLU A 215 -0.42 -7.48 4.66
CA GLU A 215 0.61 -6.70 5.36
C GLU A 215 1.55 -7.59 6.19
N PHE A 216 1.03 -8.67 6.78
CA PHE A 216 1.83 -9.65 7.52
C PHE A 216 2.53 -10.67 6.62
N GLY A 217 2.28 -10.61 5.30
CA GLY A 217 2.90 -11.45 4.28
C GLY A 217 2.38 -12.89 4.30
N GLY A 218 1.11 -13.08 4.60
CA GLY A 218 0.35 -14.30 4.42
C GLY A 218 -0.65 -14.18 3.28
N SER A 219 -1.45 -15.23 3.05
CA SER A 219 -2.50 -15.27 2.03
C SER A 219 -3.67 -14.35 2.40
N PRO A 220 -4.02 -13.34 1.56
CA PRO A 220 -5.15 -12.46 1.80
C PRO A 220 -6.49 -13.21 1.91
N MET A 221 -6.64 -14.29 1.13
CA MET A 221 -7.86 -15.07 1.11
C MET A 221 -8.05 -15.85 2.43
N LEU A 222 -6.97 -16.41 2.98
CA LEU A 222 -7.03 -17.08 4.29
C LEU A 222 -7.34 -16.09 5.41
N GLY A 223 -6.75 -14.88 5.38
CA GLY A 223 -7.07 -13.84 6.34
C GLY A 223 -8.52 -13.40 6.29
N GLY A 224 -9.07 -13.22 5.09
CA GLY A 224 -10.49 -12.93 4.90
C GLY A 224 -11.40 -14.05 5.39
N THR A 225 -11.06 -15.32 5.07
CA THR A 225 -11.84 -16.50 5.51
C THR A 225 -11.86 -16.63 7.02
N LEU A 226 -10.73 -16.42 7.69
CA LEU A 226 -10.66 -16.43 9.16
C LEU A 226 -11.51 -15.33 9.79
N ALA A 227 -11.53 -14.14 9.19
CA ALA A 227 -12.39 -13.05 9.64
C ALA A 227 -13.88 -13.36 9.46
N VAL A 228 -14.25 -14.07 8.36
CA VAL A 228 -15.61 -14.58 8.16
C VAL A 228 -15.98 -15.57 9.25
N ILE A 229 -15.09 -16.54 9.56
CA ILE A 229 -15.32 -17.53 10.63
C ILE A 229 -15.59 -16.83 11.96
N LEU A 230 -14.77 -15.84 12.35
CA LEU A 230 -14.94 -15.07 13.59
C LEU A 230 -16.25 -14.28 13.66
N SER A 231 -16.76 -13.83 12.51
CA SER A 231 -17.97 -13.01 12.41
C SER A 231 -19.21 -13.80 12.03
N HIS A 232 -19.11 -15.11 11.82
CA HIS A 232 -20.20 -15.92 11.30
C HIS A 232 -21.36 -16.05 12.27
N PRO A 233 -22.60 -15.67 11.87
CA PRO A 233 -23.77 -15.70 12.77
C PRO A 233 -24.03 -17.08 13.38
N GLY A 234 -23.73 -18.15 12.65
CA GLY A 234 -23.89 -19.52 13.13
C GLY A 234 -23.09 -19.88 14.39
N LEU A 235 -22.08 -19.08 14.75
CA LEU A 235 -21.34 -19.27 16.02
C LEU A 235 -22.24 -19.12 17.24
N ALA A 236 -23.27 -18.27 17.17
CA ALA A 236 -24.23 -18.06 18.28
C ALA A 236 -25.06 -19.30 18.61
N ALA A 237 -25.19 -20.24 17.65
CA ALA A 237 -25.93 -21.48 17.84
C ALA A 237 -25.07 -22.61 18.42
N ILE A 238 -23.74 -22.41 18.57
CA ILE A 238 -22.80 -23.42 19.02
C ILE A 238 -22.46 -23.16 20.49
N SER A 239 -22.73 -24.11 21.35
CA SER A 239 -22.27 -24.13 22.75
C SER A 239 -21.50 -25.43 23.00
N LEU A 240 -20.27 -25.31 23.50
CA LEU A 240 -19.44 -26.47 23.89
C LEU A 240 -19.14 -26.35 25.39
N ASP A 241 -19.54 -27.37 26.16
CA ASP A 241 -19.21 -27.52 27.57
C ASP A 241 -19.34 -26.24 28.41
N GLY A 242 -20.42 -25.46 28.20
CA GLY A 242 -20.65 -24.17 28.88
C GLY A 242 -19.95 -22.98 28.27
N PHE A 243 -19.20 -23.15 27.17
CA PHE A 243 -18.59 -22.07 26.43
C PHE A 243 -19.50 -21.62 25.28
N SER A 244 -19.98 -20.39 25.33
CA SER A 244 -20.81 -19.80 24.27
C SER A 244 -19.98 -18.91 23.36
N PHE A 245 -20.06 -19.15 22.05
CA PHE A 245 -19.39 -18.33 21.05
C PHE A 245 -20.24 -17.11 20.72
N VAL A 246 -19.63 -15.94 20.72
CA VAL A 246 -20.30 -14.69 20.32
C VAL A 246 -19.74 -14.21 18.98
N PRO A 247 -20.55 -14.17 17.91
CA PRO A 247 -20.08 -13.69 16.62
C PRO A 247 -19.47 -12.28 16.70
N GLY A 248 -18.28 -12.11 16.11
CA GLY A 248 -17.59 -10.81 16.07
C GLY A 248 -16.99 -10.35 17.38
N ARG A 249 -16.99 -11.13 18.47
CA ARG A 249 -16.36 -10.79 19.75
C ARG A 249 -14.88 -10.49 19.54
N GLY A 250 -14.40 -9.38 20.11
CA GLY A 250 -13.05 -8.88 19.92
C GLY A 250 -12.84 -8.07 18.63
N GLY A 251 -13.84 -8.02 17.72
CA GLY A 251 -13.86 -7.17 16.55
C GLY A 251 -12.58 -7.20 15.73
N ILE A 252 -12.12 -6.03 15.33
CA ILE A 252 -10.90 -5.84 14.51
C ILE A 252 -9.65 -6.37 15.22
N ILE A 253 -9.56 -6.29 16.55
CA ILE A 253 -8.39 -6.72 17.32
C ILE A 253 -8.22 -8.25 17.19
N ALA A 254 -9.31 -9.01 17.35
CA ALA A 254 -9.27 -10.45 17.17
C ALA A 254 -8.89 -10.84 15.74
N VAL A 255 -9.40 -10.11 14.74
CA VAL A 255 -9.05 -10.32 13.32
C VAL A 255 -7.57 -10.05 13.07
N LEU A 256 -6.99 -8.99 13.61
CA LEU A 256 -5.56 -8.69 13.47
C LEU A 256 -4.69 -9.78 14.11
N LEU A 257 -5.07 -10.27 15.28
CA LEU A 257 -4.34 -11.33 15.97
C LEU A 257 -4.39 -12.65 15.21
N VAL A 258 -5.57 -13.05 14.75
CA VAL A 258 -5.70 -14.31 14.00
C VAL A 258 -4.98 -14.25 12.65
N THR A 259 -5.03 -13.14 11.95
CA THR A 259 -4.33 -12.98 10.67
C THR A 259 -2.81 -12.95 10.84
N ALA A 260 -2.31 -12.37 11.93
CA ALA A 260 -0.88 -12.43 12.28
C ALA A 260 -0.44 -13.86 12.57
N LEU A 261 -1.23 -14.61 13.36
CA LEU A 261 -1.00 -16.02 13.64
C LEU A 261 -1.03 -16.86 12.36
N ALA A 262 -2.04 -16.66 11.51
CA ALA A 262 -2.18 -17.37 10.25
C ALA A 262 -1.00 -17.12 9.31
N ALA A 263 -0.56 -15.88 9.13
CA ALA A 263 0.59 -15.53 8.31
C ALA A 263 1.90 -16.13 8.83
N TRP A 264 2.06 -16.22 10.16
CA TRP A 264 3.20 -16.87 10.77
C TRP A 264 3.17 -18.39 10.54
N LEU A 265 2.00 -19.02 10.74
CA LEU A 265 1.80 -20.45 10.57
C LEU A 265 1.98 -20.86 9.10
N GLU A 266 1.44 -20.11 8.15
CA GLU A 266 1.58 -20.30 6.72
C GLU A 266 3.05 -20.32 6.31
N LYS A 267 3.83 -19.31 6.71
CA LYS A 267 5.28 -19.26 6.46
C LYS A 267 6.05 -20.44 7.06
N LYS A 268 5.62 -20.93 8.20
CA LYS A 268 6.25 -22.09 8.85
C LYS A 268 5.90 -23.38 8.13
N LEU A 269 4.65 -23.55 7.71
CA LEU A 269 4.18 -24.76 7.03
C LEU A 269 4.78 -24.89 5.63
N HIS A 270 4.87 -23.82 4.84
CA HIS A 270 5.52 -23.82 3.52
C HIS A 270 6.96 -24.36 3.53
N ARG A 271 7.64 -24.33 4.68
CA ARG A 271 9.00 -24.86 4.82
C ARG A 271 9.04 -26.36 5.11
N HIS A 272 7.93 -26.95 5.55
CA HIS A 272 7.88 -28.34 6.01
C HIS A 272 7.00 -29.23 5.12
N VAL A 273 6.10 -28.64 4.36
CA VAL A 273 5.18 -29.35 3.48
C VAL A 273 5.83 -29.52 2.10
N PRO A 274 5.82 -30.74 1.50
CA PRO A 274 6.29 -30.95 0.13
C PRO A 274 5.51 -30.10 -0.88
N GLU A 275 6.17 -29.55 -1.91
CA GLU A 275 5.58 -28.65 -2.92
C GLU A 275 4.30 -29.20 -3.57
N MET A 276 4.22 -30.52 -3.81
CA MET A 276 3.03 -31.15 -4.40
C MET A 276 1.78 -31.05 -3.52
N LEU A 277 1.93 -31.04 -2.19
CA LEU A 277 0.83 -31.00 -1.23
C LEU A 277 0.61 -29.60 -0.66
N ASP A 278 1.56 -28.70 -0.84
CA ASP A 278 1.58 -27.37 -0.22
C ASP A 278 0.33 -26.54 -0.60
N LEU A 279 -0.12 -26.65 -1.85
CA LEU A 279 -1.29 -25.94 -2.34
C LEU A 279 -2.60 -26.26 -1.57
N PHE A 280 -2.73 -27.47 -1.04
CA PHE A 280 -3.94 -27.92 -0.34
C PHE A 280 -3.72 -28.06 1.17
N LEU A 281 -2.58 -28.62 1.57
CA LEU A 281 -2.34 -28.98 2.96
C LEU A 281 -2.03 -27.76 3.81
N THR A 282 -1.26 -26.81 3.29
CA THR A 282 -0.92 -25.59 4.03
C THR A 282 -2.16 -24.73 4.32
N PRO A 283 -3.01 -24.35 3.34
CA PRO A 283 -4.24 -23.62 3.62
C PRO A 283 -5.19 -24.37 4.57
N LEU A 284 -5.32 -25.68 4.40
CA LEU A 284 -6.18 -26.51 5.27
C LEU A 284 -5.70 -26.46 6.73
N LEU A 285 -4.41 -26.71 6.96
CA LEU A 285 -3.83 -26.69 8.31
C LEU A 285 -3.86 -25.30 8.93
N VAL A 286 -3.56 -24.25 8.16
CA VAL A 286 -3.65 -22.87 8.62
C VAL A 286 -5.08 -22.53 9.05
N LEU A 287 -6.07 -22.88 8.23
CA LEU A 287 -7.48 -22.59 8.53
C LEU A 287 -7.96 -23.33 9.76
N LEU A 288 -7.59 -24.62 9.89
CA LEU A 288 -7.97 -25.44 11.03
C LEU A 288 -7.31 -24.96 12.32
N ILE A 289 -6.00 -24.82 12.32
CA ILE A 289 -5.24 -24.47 13.53
C ILE A 289 -5.50 -23.02 13.93
N ALA A 290 -5.36 -22.07 13.01
CA ALA A 290 -5.60 -20.67 13.29
C ALA A 290 -7.09 -20.38 13.56
N GLY A 291 -8.01 -21.07 12.89
CA GLY A 291 -9.45 -20.96 13.13
C GLY A 291 -9.85 -21.45 14.51
N LEU A 292 -9.38 -22.61 14.94
CA LEU A 292 -9.63 -23.11 16.31
C LEU A 292 -8.98 -22.20 17.35
N ALA A 293 -7.73 -21.81 17.17
CA ALA A 293 -7.05 -20.86 18.05
C ALA A 293 -7.78 -19.51 18.11
N ALA A 294 -8.33 -19.06 16.99
CA ALA A 294 -9.11 -17.82 16.92
C ALA A 294 -10.37 -17.91 17.79
N LEU A 295 -11.12 -18.97 17.71
CA LEU A 295 -12.39 -19.13 18.42
C LEU A 295 -12.18 -19.34 19.93
N PHE A 296 -11.22 -20.18 20.32
CA PHE A 296 -11.04 -20.57 21.74
C PHE A 296 -10.11 -19.65 22.52
N ILE A 297 -9.15 -18.99 21.86
CA ILE A 297 -8.10 -18.21 22.53
C ILE A 297 -8.18 -16.73 22.13
N LEU A 298 -8.12 -16.44 20.81
CA LEU A 298 -7.93 -15.05 20.36
C LEU A 298 -9.22 -14.23 20.44
N GLN A 299 -10.37 -14.83 20.23
CA GLN A 299 -11.66 -14.13 20.34
C GLN A 299 -11.95 -13.68 21.78
N PRO A 300 -11.81 -14.52 22.82
CA PRO A 300 -11.91 -14.07 24.20
C PRO A 300 -10.87 -13.02 24.59
N LEU A 301 -9.59 -13.22 24.19
CA LEU A 301 -8.54 -12.23 24.45
C LEU A 301 -8.80 -10.90 23.73
N GLY A 302 -9.23 -10.93 22.49
CA GLY A 302 -9.61 -9.76 21.72
C GLY A 302 -10.79 -9.01 22.35
N GLY A 303 -11.75 -9.75 22.93
CA GLY A 303 -12.86 -9.17 23.71
C GLY A 303 -12.37 -8.40 24.92
N ILE A 304 -11.52 -9.01 25.75
CA ILE A 304 -10.92 -8.36 26.93
C ILE A 304 -10.12 -7.10 26.55
N LEU A 305 -9.28 -7.21 25.50
CA LEU A 305 -8.51 -6.06 25.01
C LEU A 305 -9.42 -4.94 24.48
N SER A 306 -10.49 -5.28 23.79
CA SER A 306 -11.46 -4.31 23.27
C SER A 306 -12.20 -3.58 24.39
N GLU A 307 -12.57 -4.29 25.47
CA GLU A 307 -13.17 -3.72 26.66
C GLU A 307 -12.20 -2.75 27.39
N TRP A 308 -10.93 -3.15 27.51
CA TRP A 308 -9.88 -2.30 28.10
C TRP A 308 -9.67 -1.00 27.31
N VAL A 309 -9.61 -1.09 25.99
CA VAL A 309 -9.49 0.09 25.11
C VAL A 309 -10.73 0.97 25.21
N GLY A 310 -11.92 0.38 25.28
CA GLY A 310 -13.17 1.12 25.43
C GLY A 310 -13.32 1.81 26.78
N GLN A 311 -12.71 1.29 27.86
CA GLN A 311 -12.71 1.91 29.18
C GLN A 311 -11.64 3.03 29.33
N ALA A 312 -10.60 3.00 28.48
CA ALA A 312 -9.51 3.98 28.50
C ALA A 312 -9.76 5.19 27.59
N ALA A 313 -10.77 5.14 26.71
CA ALA A 313 -11.17 6.20 25.79
C ALA A 313 -12.31 7.05 26.33
#